data_85f3b86a9c3cccc7097f5f5cc22fdeb9
#
_entry.id   85f3b86a9c3cccc7097f5f5cc22fdeb9
#
_cell.length_a   1.000
_cell.length_b   1.000
_cell.length_c   1.000
_cell.angle_alpha   90.00
_cell.angle_beta   90.00
_cell.angle_gamma   90.00
#
_symmetry.space_group_name_H-M   'P 1'
#
loop_
_entity.id
_entity.type
_entity.pdbx_description
1 polymer ?
#
loop_
_entity_poly.entity_id
_entity_poly.type
_entity_poly.pdbx_seq_one_letter_code
_entity_poly.pdbx_strand_id
1 'polypeptide(L)'
;MCIRDRRETSHIVGAYTMTQEDIVSGAHFEDAIAQGAYYMDIHTPDNKGLAPMIQPPTYQIPYRCLIPQQVEGLLVAGRCVSATHEALSAIRVIPIAGTMGQAAGTAAAMAARQGISVRDVEIAKLQEQLRADGVMLGEDDRA
;
A
#
# COMPACT_ATOMS: atom_id res chain seq x y z
N MET A 1 11.64 -27.95 -10.13
CA MET A 1 10.52 -27.65 -9.24
C MET A 1 10.01 -26.26 -9.64
N CYS A 2 8.93 -26.18 -10.41
CA CYS A 2 8.37 -24.89 -10.79
C CYS A 2 7.59 -24.34 -9.61
N ILE A 3 8.19 -23.44 -8.85
CA ILE A 3 7.44 -22.61 -7.89
C ILE A 3 6.55 -21.73 -8.75
N ARG A 4 5.24 -22.03 -8.77
CA ARG A 4 4.26 -21.11 -9.35
C ARG A 4 4.31 -19.83 -8.50
N ASP A 5 4.96 -18.83 -9.02
CA ASP A 5 4.99 -17.51 -8.44
C ASP A 5 3.57 -16.93 -8.47
N ARG A 6 2.91 -16.95 -7.31
CA ARG A 6 1.60 -16.34 -7.15
C ARG A 6 1.79 -14.89 -6.74
N ARG A 7 1.91 -14.03 -7.73
CA ARG A 7 2.10 -12.59 -7.52
C ARG A 7 0.83 -11.88 -7.10
N GLU A 8 -0.31 -12.47 -7.42
CA GLU A 8 -1.63 -11.96 -7.10
C GLU A 8 -2.57 -13.11 -6.74
N THR A 9 -3.43 -12.89 -5.74
CA THR A 9 -4.45 -13.85 -5.30
C THR A 9 -5.75 -13.11 -5.04
N SER A 10 -6.22 -13.09 -3.78
CA SER A 10 -7.42 -12.38 -3.37
C SER A 10 -7.05 -11.05 -2.74
N HIS A 11 -7.83 -10.03 -3.03
CA HIS A 11 -7.71 -8.70 -2.44
C HIS A 11 -8.93 -8.43 -1.56
N ILE A 12 -8.75 -7.56 -0.57
CA ILE A 12 -9.89 -6.99 0.13
C ILE A 12 -10.57 -5.94 -0.74
N VAL A 13 -11.83 -5.68 -0.46
CA VAL A 13 -12.51 -4.44 -0.86
C VAL A 13 -12.28 -3.45 0.28
N GLY A 14 -11.35 -2.54 0.09
CA GLY A 14 -10.96 -1.54 1.08
C GLY A 14 -11.83 -0.29 1.04
N ALA A 15 -11.66 0.57 2.05
CA ALA A 15 -12.29 1.90 2.07
C ALA A 15 -11.84 2.79 0.89
N TYR A 16 -10.68 2.51 0.35
CA TYR A 16 -10.18 3.01 -0.93
C TYR A 16 -9.57 1.86 -1.73
N THR A 17 -9.68 1.88 -3.05
CA THR A 17 -9.01 0.93 -3.95
C THR A 17 -8.01 1.70 -4.81
N MET A 18 -6.73 1.43 -4.62
CA MET A 18 -5.67 2.07 -5.39
C MET A 18 -5.73 1.65 -6.86
N THR A 19 -5.62 2.61 -7.76
CA THR A 19 -5.79 2.43 -9.20
C THR A 19 -4.49 2.64 -9.98
N GLN A 20 -4.48 2.21 -11.25
CA GLN A 20 -3.38 2.51 -12.16
C GLN A 20 -3.15 4.01 -12.29
N GLU A 21 -4.22 4.81 -12.31
CA GLU A 21 -4.13 6.26 -12.45
C GLU A 21 -3.39 6.90 -11.28
N ASP A 22 -3.62 6.43 -10.05
CA ASP A 22 -2.89 6.89 -8.87
C ASP A 22 -1.38 6.65 -9.00
N ILE A 23 -0.99 5.50 -9.55
CA ILE A 23 0.42 5.16 -9.79
C ILE A 23 1.02 6.10 -10.85
N VAL A 24 0.35 6.22 -12.01
CA VAL A 24 0.88 6.95 -13.17
C VAL A 24 0.94 8.46 -12.92
N SER A 25 -0.04 9.00 -12.19
CA SER A 25 -0.07 10.43 -11.85
C SER A 25 0.87 10.79 -10.69
N GLY A 26 1.39 9.81 -9.94
CA GLY A 26 2.12 10.08 -8.71
C GLY A 26 1.21 10.65 -7.62
N ALA A 27 0.05 10.03 -7.43
CA ALA A 27 -0.97 10.54 -6.53
C ALA A 27 -0.45 10.76 -5.10
N HIS A 28 -0.87 11.86 -4.49
CA HIS A 28 -0.62 12.23 -3.10
C HIS A 28 -1.91 12.10 -2.28
N PHE A 29 -1.77 11.61 -1.05
CA PHE A 29 -2.90 11.38 -0.16
C PHE A 29 -2.63 11.97 1.22
N GLU A 30 -3.65 12.59 1.82
CA GLU A 30 -3.57 13.12 3.19
C GLU A 30 -3.32 12.01 4.22
N ASP A 31 -3.83 10.80 3.94
CA ASP A 31 -3.65 9.59 4.75
C ASP A 31 -2.53 8.67 4.24
N ALA A 32 -1.50 9.22 3.61
CA ALA A 32 -0.36 8.45 3.12
C ALA A 32 0.36 7.71 4.26
N ILE A 33 0.64 6.40 4.05
CA ILE A 33 1.36 5.54 5.01
C ILE A 33 2.59 4.87 4.43
N ALA A 34 2.80 5.01 3.15
CA ALA A 34 3.95 4.51 2.42
C ALA A 34 4.10 5.29 1.13
N GLN A 35 5.30 5.25 0.55
CA GLN A 35 5.52 5.72 -0.81
C GLN A 35 6.21 4.64 -1.65
N GLY A 36 6.05 4.73 -2.97
CA GLY A 36 6.69 3.87 -3.94
C GLY A 36 7.14 4.65 -5.18
N ALA A 37 8.09 4.07 -5.88
CA ALA A 37 8.55 4.54 -7.20
C ALA A 37 8.82 3.34 -8.12
N TYR A 38 8.28 2.16 -7.77
CA TYR A 38 8.47 0.97 -8.57
C TYR A 38 7.51 0.98 -9.75
N TYR A 39 7.99 0.54 -10.90
CA TYR A 39 7.20 0.48 -12.13
C TYR A 39 6.10 -0.60 -12.07
N MET A 40 5.10 -0.49 -12.93
CA MET A 40 4.07 -1.51 -13.07
C MET A 40 4.65 -2.73 -13.79
N ASP A 41 4.81 -3.82 -13.04
CA ASP A 41 5.32 -5.10 -13.53
C ASP A 41 4.16 -6.06 -13.79
N ILE A 42 3.47 -5.87 -14.91
CA ILE A 42 2.31 -6.67 -15.29
C ILE A 42 2.79 -7.92 -16.06
N HIS A 43 2.45 -9.08 -15.54
CA HIS A 43 2.71 -10.36 -16.19
C HIS A 43 1.43 -10.90 -16.83
N THR A 44 1.47 -11.07 -18.15
CA THR A 44 0.38 -11.72 -18.88
C THR A 44 0.49 -13.25 -18.78
N PRO A 45 -0.65 -13.98 -18.76
CA PRO A 45 -0.64 -15.45 -18.67
C PRO A 45 0.18 -16.16 -19.76
N ASP A 46 0.30 -15.54 -20.92
CA ASP A 46 0.95 -16.14 -22.10
C ASP A 46 2.44 -15.85 -22.17
N ASN A 47 3.00 -15.10 -21.25
CA ASN A 47 4.42 -14.66 -21.25
C ASN A 47 4.86 -13.99 -22.59
N LYS A 48 3.91 -13.52 -23.40
CA LYS A 48 4.14 -12.98 -24.75
C LYS A 48 4.28 -11.48 -24.83
N GLY A 49 4.59 -10.84 -23.75
CA GLY A 49 4.88 -9.42 -23.74
C GLY A 49 4.92 -8.86 -22.33
N LEU A 50 6.04 -8.31 -21.98
CA LEU A 50 6.10 -7.31 -20.92
C LEU A 50 5.28 -6.14 -21.47
N ALA A 51 4.21 -5.76 -20.77
CA ALA A 51 3.62 -4.44 -20.99
C ALA A 51 4.76 -3.40 -20.90
N PRO A 52 4.73 -2.31 -21.68
CA PRO A 52 5.77 -1.31 -21.58
C PRO A 52 5.99 -0.94 -20.11
N MET A 53 7.21 -1.08 -19.60
CA MET A 53 7.54 -0.71 -18.23
C MET A 53 7.45 0.81 -18.13
N ILE A 54 6.30 1.29 -17.67
CA ILE A 54 6.10 2.71 -17.40
C ILE A 54 6.74 3.00 -16.05
N GLN A 55 7.80 3.81 -16.06
CA GLN A 55 8.40 4.31 -14.83
C GLN A 55 7.50 5.44 -14.29
N PRO A 56 6.78 5.23 -13.21
CA PRO A 56 5.95 6.27 -12.62
C PRO A 56 6.81 7.29 -11.85
N PRO A 57 6.30 8.49 -11.60
CA PRO A 57 6.81 9.34 -10.55
C PRO A 57 6.65 8.66 -9.19
N THR A 58 7.20 9.24 -8.14
CA THR A 58 6.93 8.79 -6.77
C THR A 58 5.44 8.95 -6.48
N TYR A 59 4.81 7.89 -5.98
CA TYR A 59 3.40 7.84 -5.59
C TYR A 59 3.25 7.44 -4.13
N GLN A 60 2.16 7.83 -3.51
CA GLN A 60 1.85 7.48 -2.13
C GLN A 60 0.79 6.38 -2.06
N ILE A 61 0.75 5.67 -0.93
CA ILE A 61 -0.23 4.63 -0.64
C ILE A 61 -1.06 5.10 0.55
N PRO A 62 -2.39 5.24 0.40
CA PRO A 62 -3.25 5.72 1.47
C PRO A 62 -3.58 4.63 2.50
N TYR A 63 -3.73 5.00 3.75
CA TYR A 63 -4.14 4.13 4.86
C TYR A 63 -5.45 3.39 4.57
N ARG A 64 -6.39 4.06 3.92
CA ARG A 64 -7.71 3.52 3.56
C ARG A 64 -7.65 2.27 2.67
N CYS A 65 -6.55 2.02 1.96
CA CYS A 65 -6.35 0.76 1.21
C CYS A 65 -6.18 -0.45 2.13
N LEU A 66 -5.77 -0.24 3.39
CA LEU A 66 -5.54 -1.30 4.37
C LEU A 66 -6.80 -1.67 5.14
N ILE A 67 -7.86 -0.88 5.07
CA ILE A 67 -9.08 -1.00 5.87
C ILE A 67 -10.17 -1.72 5.06
N PRO A 68 -10.58 -2.96 5.41
CA PRO A 68 -11.70 -3.61 4.74
C PRO A 68 -13.01 -2.85 4.96
N GLN A 69 -13.86 -2.76 3.94
CA GLN A 69 -15.15 -2.05 4.06
C GLN A 69 -16.12 -2.70 5.05
N GLN A 70 -16.13 -4.03 5.09
CA GLN A 70 -17.20 -4.80 5.78
C GLN A 70 -16.70 -5.51 7.05
N VAL A 71 -15.42 -5.39 7.39
CA VAL A 71 -14.85 -6.07 8.57
C VAL A 71 -14.24 -5.04 9.49
N GLU A 72 -14.66 -5.05 10.74
CA GLU A 72 -14.13 -4.17 11.78
C GLU A 72 -12.92 -4.80 12.48
N GLY A 73 -12.02 -3.96 13.01
CA GLY A 73 -10.89 -4.40 13.80
C GLY A 73 -9.79 -5.13 13.00
N LEU A 74 -9.81 -5.02 11.69
CA LEU A 74 -8.84 -5.66 10.78
C LEU A 74 -8.12 -4.64 9.92
N LEU A 75 -6.81 -4.81 9.76
CA LEU A 75 -6.00 -4.16 8.74
C LEU A 75 -5.32 -5.22 7.88
N VAL A 76 -5.21 -4.94 6.59
CA VAL A 76 -4.61 -5.85 5.61
C VAL A 76 -3.48 -5.13 4.88
N ALA A 77 -2.32 -5.76 4.79
CA ALA A 77 -1.15 -5.20 4.13
C ALA A 77 -0.54 -6.17 3.11
N GLY A 78 0.36 -5.66 2.26
CA GLY A 78 1.02 -6.46 1.24
C GLY A 78 0.12 -6.80 0.06
N ARG A 79 0.23 -8.01 -0.48
CA ARG A 79 -0.44 -8.41 -1.73
C ARG A 79 -1.96 -8.55 -1.66
N CYS A 80 -2.53 -8.50 -0.47
CA CYS A 80 -3.99 -8.59 -0.27
C CYS A 80 -4.65 -7.22 -0.09
N VAL A 81 -3.88 -6.13 -0.16
CA VAL A 81 -4.35 -4.76 -0.04
C VAL A 81 -5.38 -4.43 -1.14
N SER A 82 -6.23 -3.44 -0.89
CA SER A 82 -7.22 -2.99 -1.86
C SER A 82 -6.56 -2.19 -2.99
N ALA A 83 -6.38 -2.85 -4.12
CA ALA A 83 -5.80 -2.26 -5.34
C ALA A 83 -6.33 -2.96 -6.59
N THR A 84 -6.32 -2.27 -7.73
CA THR A 84 -6.55 -2.90 -9.03
C THR A 84 -5.36 -3.79 -9.39
N HIS A 85 -5.54 -4.69 -10.35
CA HIS A 85 -4.48 -5.57 -10.84
C HIS A 85 -3.22 -4.78 -11.26
N GLU A 86 -3.41 -3.70 -12.00
CA GLU A 86 -2.35 -2.84 -12.50
C GLU A 86 -1.61 -2.13 -11.35
N ALA A 87 -2.34 -1.51 -10.42
CA ALA A 87 -1.75 -0.85 -9.27
C ALA A 87 -1.01 -1.84 -8.37
N LEU A 88 -1.58 -3.03 -8.14
CA LEU A 88 -0.93 -4.07 -7.35
C LEU A 88 0.41 -4.48 -7.94
N SER A 89 0.54 -4.51 -9.27
CA SER A 89 1.79 -4.86 -9.94
C SER A 89 2.97 -3.95 -9.54
N ALA A 90 2.69 -2.71 -9.16
CA ALA A 90 3.68 -1.72 -8.71
C ALA A 90 3.93 -1.76 -7.18
N ILE A 91 2.91 -2.09 -6.36
CA ILE A 91 3.01 -1.97 -4.90
C ILE A 91 3.31 -3.29 -4.17
N ARG A 92 3.29 -4.43 -4.86
CA ARG A 92 3.49 -5.77 -4.28
C ARG A 92 4.95 -6.13 -3.96
N VAL A 93 5.90 -5.27 -4.30
CA VAL A 93 7.33 -5.52 -4.06
C VAL A 93 7.67 -5.45 -2.58
N ILE A 94 8.69 -6.21 -2.17
CA ILE A 94 9.02 -6.43 -0.74
C ILE A 94 9.19 -5.12 0.05
N PRO A 95 9.93 -4.10 -0.42
CA PRO A 95 10.09 -2.87 0.36
C PRO A 95 8.75 -2.17 0.63
N ILE A 96 7.93 -2.00 -0.41
CA ILE A 96 6.63 -1.34 -0.29
C ILE A 96 5.67 -2.16 0.59
N ALA A 97 5.61 -3.48 0.37
CA ALA A 97 4.80 -4.37 1.20
C ALA A 97 5.23 -4.36 2.68
N GLY A 98 6.54 -4.29 2.94
CA GLY A 98 7.10 -4.15 4.28
C GLY A 98 6.68 -2.86 4.97
N THR A 99 6.74 -1.73 4.25
CA THR A 99 6.30 -0.42 4.76
C THR A 99 4.80 -0.41 5.08
N MET A 100 3.96 -0.97 4.20
CA MET A 100 2.52 -1.15 4.50
C MET A 100 2.30 -2.02 5.74
N GLY A 101 3.10 -3.08 5.91
CA GLY A 101 3.04 -3.94 7.10
C GLY A 101 3.42 -3.22 8.38
N GLN A 102 4.47 -2.38 8.33
CA GLN A 102 4.87 -1.52 9.46
C GLN A 102 3.75 -0.55 9.82
N ALA A 103 3.16 0.13 8.82
CA ALA A 103 2.06 1.07 9.05
C ALA A 103 0.84 0.37 9.67
N ALA A 104 0.46 -0.80 9.16
CA ALA A 104 -0.65 -1.59 9.70
C ALA A 104 -0.38 -1.99 11.16
N GLY A 105 0.83 -2.48 11.48
CA GLY A 105 1.22 -2.86 12.84
C GLY A 105 1.22 -1.69 13.80
N THR A 106 1.77 -0.54 13.39
CA THR A 106 1.80 0.68 14.20
C THR A 106 0.38 1.18 14.48
N ALA A 107 -0.47 1.26 13.43
CA ALA A 107 -1.86 1.68 13.59
C ALA A 107 -2.66 0.74 14.49
N ALA A 108 -2.51 -0.57 14.34
CA ALA A 108 -3.15 -1.57 15.20
C ALA A 108 -2.73 -1.42 16.68
N ALA A 109 -1.43 -1.18 16.93
CA ALA A 109 -0.93 -0.95 18.29
C ALA A 109 -1.47 0.36 18.88
N MET A 110 -1.57 1.43 18.09
CA MET A 110 -2.16 2.70 18.52
C MET A 110 -3.65 2.52 18.86
N ALA A 111 -4.41 1.86 17.99
CA ALA A 111 -5.84 1.57 18.22
C ALA A 111 -6.05 0.74 19.50
N ALA A 112 -5.27 -0.32 19.69
CA ALA A 112 -5.37 -1.18 20.87
C ALA A 112 -5.05 -0.43 22.17
N ARG A 113 -4.02 0.43 22.17
CA ARG A 113 -3.65 1.24 23.35
C ARG A 113 -4.74 2.25 23.73
N GLN A 114 -5.43 2.80 22.74
CA GLN A 114 -6.47 3.81 22.94
C GLN A 114 -7.87 3.20 23.13
N GLY A 115 -8.04 1.91 22.88
CA GLY A 115 -9.34 1.24 22.93
C GLY A 115 -10.31 1.72 21.83
N ILE A 116 -9.79 2.12 20.67
CA ILE A 116 -10.56 2.62 19.53
C ILE A 116 -10.53 1.65 18.36
N SER A 117 -11.39 1.86 17.36
CA SER A 117 -11.32 1.15 16.08
C SER A 117 -10.07 1.54 15.29
N VAL A 118 -9.53 0.62 14.50
CA VAL A 118 -8.46 0.93 13.53
C VAL A 118 -8.89 1.97 12.49
N ARG A 119 -10.19 2.18 12.31
CA ARG A 119 -10.75 3.21 11.44
C ARG A 119 -10.65 4.62 12.03
N ASP A 120 -10.57 4.71 13.36
CA ASP A 120 -10.58 5.96 14.12
C ASP A 120 -9.16 6.40 14.51
N VAL A 121 -8.13 5.71 14.01
CA VAL A 121 -6.74 6.09 14.25
C VAL A 121 -6.47 7.46 13.64
N GLU A 122 -5.92 8.36 14.47
CA GLU A 122 -5.54 9.70 14.05
C GLU A 122 -4.35 9.64 13.09
N ILE A 123 -4.60 9.92 11.81
CA ILE A 123 -3.63 9.78 10.74
C ILE A 123 -2.37 10.63 10.97
N ALA A 124 -2.51 11.85 11.45
CA ALA A 124 -1.37 12.72 11.72
C ALA A 124 -0.38 12.11 12.73
N LYS A 125 -0.90 11.50 13.81
CA LYS A 125 -0.07 10.81 14.80
C LYS A 125 0.55 9.52 14.26
N LEU A 126 -0.20 8.79 13.42
CA LEU A 126 0.34 7.62 12.74
C LEU A 126 1.51 8.02 11.84
N GLN A 127 1.35 9.04 11.03
CA GLN A 127 2.40 9.56 10.15
C GLN A 127 3.61 10.08 10.91
N GLU A 128 3.39 10.80 12.02
CA GLU A 128 4.47 11.24 12.91
C GLU A 128 5.28 10.05 13.44
N GLN A 129 4.61 9.01 13.92
CA GLN A 129 5.29 7.80 14.42
C GLN A 129 6.03 7.08 13.29
N LEU A 130 5.42 6.95 12.11
CA LEU A 130 6.06 6.30 10.96
C LEU A 130 7.34 7.05 10.52
N ARG A 131 7.31 8.39 10.51
CA ARG A 131 8.52 9.20 10.23
C ARG A 131 9.59 9.03 11.30
N ALA A 132 9.20 9.00 12.57
CA ALA A 132 10.13 8.75 13.68
C ALA A 132 10.79 7.36 13.56
N ASP A 133 10.07 6.38 12.99
CA ASP A 133 10.58 5.03 12.71
C ASP A 133 11.33 4.92 11.37
N GLY A 134 11.56 6.05 10.68
CA GLY A 134 12.34 6.13 9.44
C GLY A 134 11.58 5.83 8.16
N VAL A 135 10.24 5.82 8.20
CA VAL A 135 9.41 5.65 7.00
C VAL A 135 9.32 6.98 6.24
N MET A 136 9.64 6.96 4.96
CA MET A 136 9.43 8.09 4.07
C MET A 136 8.00 8.07 3.51
N LEU A 137 7.26 9.15 3.70
CA LEU A 137 5.87 9.31 3.25
C LEU A 137 5.72 10.31 2.10
N GLY A 138 6.73 11.14 1.86
CA GLY A 138 6.74 12.14 0.80
C GLY A 138 8.13 12.69 0.50
N GLU A 139 8.21 13.64 -0.43
CA GLU A 139 9.49 14.28 -0.80
C GLU A 139 10.06 15.15 0.34
N ASP A 140 9.20 15.70 1.17
CA ASP A 140 9.59 16.53 2.32
C ASP A 140 10.33 15.73 3.41
N ASP A 141 10.24 14.39 3.39
CA ASP A 141 10.93 13.52 4.34
C ASP A 141 12.38 13.18 3.92
N ARG A 142 12.89 13.76 2.83
CA ARG A 142 14.25 13.56 2.30
C ARG A 142 15.29 14.52 2.87
N ALA A 143 15.19 14.89 4.12
CA ALA A 143 16.14 15.78 4.77
C ALA A 143 17.37 15.06 5.32
#